data_64015cbd0e34d4a50e4a4e58a6c40782
#
_entry.id   64015cbd0e34d4a50e4a4e58a6c40782
#
_cell.length_a   1.000
_cell.length_b   1.000
_cell.length_c   1.000
_cell.angle_alpha   90.00
_cell.angle_beta   90.00
_cell.angle_gamma   90.00
#
_symmetry.space_group_name_H-M   'P 1'
#
loop_
_entity.id
_entity.type
_entity.pdbx_description
1 polymer ?
#
loop_
_entity_poly.entity_id
_entity_poly.type
_entity_poly.pdbx_seq_one_letter_code
_entity_poly.pdbx_strand_id
1 'polypeptide(L)'
;MAPRHVRLLLMLGAFASGLVLCGAIILLAMGPLSSGGPQVAAIGGPFRLINQDGKTVTDQDFRGRPFLAFFGFTHCPDVCPTTLFEVSEIFRNLGPDADRARAIFFTVDPERDTPPAIKEYLSSFDPHLSGLTGSPEDIAAVAKSYRAIYRKVPLEQGGYTMDHTAIVYLMDKQGRFVAPFSLKRTSEASTAELRKHL
;
A
#
# COMPACT_ATOMS: atom_id res chain seq x y z
N MET A 1 48.92 -11.77 58.73
CA MET A 1 47.94 -10.71 58.38
C MET A 1 48.40 -10.03 57.09
N ALA A 2 47.54 -10.04 56.02
CA ALA A 2 47.94 -9.39 54.75
C ALA A 2 48.12 -7.88 54.95
N PRO A 3 49.14 -7.28 54.34
CA PRO A 3 49.43 -5.86 54.48
C PRO A 3 48.29 -5.00 53.92
N ARG A 4 48.02 -3.84 54.50
CA ARG A 4 46.87 -2.98 54.16
C ARG A 4 46.67 -2.70 52.64
N HIS A 5 47.78 -2.56 51.90
CA HIS A 5 47.75 -2.32 50.45
C HIS A 5 47.25 -3.55 49.65
N VAL A 6 47.51 -4.76 50.09
CA VAL A 6 47.02 -6.00 49.45
C VAL A 6 45.48 -6.10 49.59
N ARG A 7 44.96 -5.73 50.79
CA ARG A 7 43.49 -5.71 50.99
C ARG A 7 42.82 -4.64 50.16
N LEU A 8 43.45 -3.47 50.05
CA LEU A 8 42.94 -2.38 49.22
C LEU A 8 42.90 -2.77 47.73
N LEU A 9 43.97 -3.39 47.21
CA LEU A 9 44.03 -3.89 45.84
C LEU A 9 42.99 -4.97 45.56
N LEU A 10 42.75 -5.89 46.49
CA LEU A 10 41.70 -6.90 46.35
C LEU A 10 40.30 -6.29 46.34
N MET A 11 40.01 -5.27 47.15
CA MET A 11 38.75 -4.57 47.18
C MET A 11 38.52 -3.78 45.89
N LEU A 12 39.52 -3.09 45.36
CA LEU A 12 39.44 -2.38 44.08
C LEU A 12 39.23 -3.34 42.90
N GLY A 13 39.91 -4.49 42.90
CA GLY A 13 39.73 -5.52 41.89
C GLY A 13 38.32 -6.13 41.90
N ALA A 14 37.77 -6.42 43.10
CA ALA A 14 36.39 -6.91 43.23
C ALA A 14 35.33 -5.88 42.78
N PHE A 15 35.57 -4.60 43.10
CA PHE A 15 34.67 -3.51 42.68
C PHE A 15 34.70 -3.31 41.16
N ALA A 16 35.88 -3.31 40.54
CA ALA A 16 36.03 -3.20 39.09
C ALA A 16 35.38 -4.39 38.36
N SER A 17 35.56 -5.60 38.86
CA SER A 17 34.91 -6.79 38.30
C SER A 17 33.37 -6.74 38.40
N GLY A 18 32.86 -6.21 39.53
CA GLY A 18 31.40 -6.01 39.71
C GLY A 18 30.83 -4.99 38.73
N LEU A 19 31.54 -3.89 38.46
CA LEU A 19 31.14 -2.89 37.47
C LEU A 19 31.10 -3.45 36.04
N VAL A 20 32.12 -4.25 35.67
CA VAL A 20 32.17 -4.90 34.35
C VAL A 20 31.04 -5.88 34.19
N LEU A 21 30.78 -6.70 35.21
CA LEU A 21 29.68 -7.69 35.19
C LEU A 21 28.33 -6.99 35.11
N CYS A 22 28.12 -5.93 35.89
CA CYS A 22 26.89 -5.14 35.86
C CYS A 22 26.67 -4.49 34.48
N GLY A 23 27.72 -3.92 33.91
CA GLY A 23 27.69 -3.36 32.54
C GLY A 23 27.35 -4.39 31.47
N ALA A 24 27.92 -5.60 31.56
CA ALA A 24 27.62 -6.69 30.65
C ALA A 24 26.18 -7.17 30.80
N ILE A 25 25.65 -7.28 32.02
CA ILE A 25 24.24 -7.65 32.27
C ILE A 25 23.30 -6.58 31.70
N ILE A 26 23.61 -5.29 31.91
CA ILE A 26 22.80 -4.18 31.34
C ILE A 26 22.80 -4.25 29.81
N LEU A 27 23.96 -4.45 29.17
CA LEU A 27 24.06 -4.56 27.71
C LEU A 27 23.28 -5.77 27.17
N LEU A 28 23.30 -6.91 27.87
CA LEU A 28 22.54 -8.10 27.51
C LEU A 28 21.04 -7.95 27.75
N ALA A 29 20.65 -7.25 28.82
CA ALA A 29 19.25 -6.99 29.16
C ALA A 29 18.60 -5.91 28.29
N MET A 30 19.38 -4.93 27.83
CA MET A 30 18.89 -3.86 26.96
C MET A 30 18.70 -4.31 25.51
N GLY A 31 19.13 -5.51 25.11
CA GLY A 31 18.99 -6.02 23.75
C GLY A 31 19.46 -5.02 22.68
N PRO A 32 19.49 -5.34 21.41
CA PRO A 32 19.66 -4.33 20.40
C PRO A 32 18.46 -3.37 20.53
N LEU A 33 18.76 -2.10 20.87
CA LEU A 33 17.77 -1.00 20.84
C LEU A 33 17.15 -1.04 19.44
N SER A 34 16.04 -1.77 19.34
CA SER A 34 15.19 -1.69 18.17
C SER A 34 14.78 -0.23 18.08
N SER A 35 15.34 0.49 17.13
CA SER A 35 14.99 1.88 16.80
C SER A 35 13.57 1.88 16.21
N GLY A 36 12.59 1.49 17.02
CA GLY A 36 11.17 1.67 16.76
C GLY A 36 10.84 3.16 16.89
N GLY A 37 11.31 3.96 15.95
CA GLY A 37 10.66 5.25 15.69
C GLY A 37 9.18 4.99 15.40
N PRO A 38 8.29 5.99 15.57
CA PRO A 38 6.88 5.83 15.27
C PRO A 38 6.78 5.28 13.83
N GLN A 39 6.45 4.00 13.71
CA GLN A 39 6.21 3.37 12.43
C GLN A 39 4.96 4.04 11.88
N VAL A 40 5.16 5.05 11.02
CA VAL A 40 4.07 5.56 10.19
C VAL A 40 3.56 4.32 9.46
N ALA A 41 2.38 3.84 9.87
CA ALA A 41 1.83 2.63 9.31
C ALA A 41 1.87 2.75 7.79
N ALA A 42 2.55 1.82 7.13
CA ALA A 42 2.75 1.84 5.69
C ALA A 42 1.39 1.91 4.99
N ILE A 43 1.29 2.65 3.89
CA ILE A 43 0.14 2.59 2.99
C ILE A 43 0.33 1.38 2.08
N GLY A 44 -0.75 0.61 1.88
CA GLY A 44 -0.70 -0.68 1.19
C GLY A 44 -0.42 -1.83 2.17
N GLY A 45 -0.50 -3.04 1.66
CA GLY A 45 -0.30 -4.27 2.45
C GLY A 45 -0.76 -5.51 1.69
N PRO A 46 -0.64 -6.69 2.31
CA PRO A 46 -1.09 -7.92 1.71
C PRO A 46 -2.61 -7.91 1.52
N PHE A 47 -3.06 -8.45 0.41
CA PHE A 47 -4.47 -8.67 0.13
C PHE A 47 -4.66 -9.99 -0.63
N ARG A 48 -5.89 -10.51 -0.59
CA ARG A 48 -6.35 -11.64 -1.41
C ARG A 48 -7.74 -11.30 -1.91
N LEU A 49 -7.87 -11.07 -3.22
CA LEU A 49 -9.09 -10.60 -3.87
C LEU A 49 -9.38 -11.43 -5.12
N ILE A 50 -10.46 -11.10 -5.81
CA ILE A 50 -10.88 -11.73 -7.07
C ILE A 50 -10.76 -10.69 -8.18
N ASN A 51 -10.10 -11.03 -9.28
CA ASN A 51 -10.00 -10.13 -10.42
C ASN A 51 -11.24 -10.22 -11.33
N GLN A 52 -11.31 -9.36 -12.34
CA GLN A 52 -12.40 -9.31 -13.33
C GLN A 52 -12.59 -10.61 -14.13
N ASP A 53 -11.63 -11.53 -14.12
CA ASP A 53 -11.73 -12.84 -14.78
C ASP A 53 -12.16 -13.95 -13.81
N GLY A 54 -12.54 -13.61 -12.57
CA GLY A 54 -12.96 -14.55 -11.54
C GLY A 54 -11.80 -15.31 -10.89
N LYS A 55 -10.55 -14.91 -11.13
CA LYS A 55 -9.38 -15.56 -10.55
C LYS A 55 -8.99 -14.91 -9.24
N THR A 56 -8.63 -15.72 -8.24
CA THR A 56 -8.02 -15.21 -7.02
C THR A 56 -6.64 -14.65 -7.31
N VAL A 57 -6.39 -13.43 -6.83
CA VAL A 57 -5.11 -12.73 -6.93
C VAL A 57 -4.70 -12.16 -5.56
N THR A 58 -3.41 -11.95 -5.38
CA THR A 58 -2.80 -11.42 -4.15
C THR A 58 -1.93 -10.22 -4.48
N ASP A 59 -1.48 -9.49 -3.48
CA ASP A 59 -0.49 -8.42 -3.63
C ASP A 59 0.80 -8.91 -4.32
N GLN A 60 1.16 -10.18 -4.17
CA GLN A 60 2.35 -10.78 -4.78
C GLN A 60 2.26 -10.80 -6.31
N ASP A 61 1.06 -10.95 -6.88
CA ASP A 61 0.84 -11.02 -8.34
C ASP A 61 1.10 -9.66 -9.02
N PHE A 62 1.15 -8.58 -8.23
CA PHE A 62 1.40 -7.21 -8.70
C PHE A 62 2.82 -6.73 -8.46
N ARG A 63 3.68 -7.53 -7.83
CA ARG A 63 5.09 -7.20 -7.62
C ARG A 63 5.91 -7.32 -8.90
N GLY A 64 7.10 -6.74 -8.88
CA GLY A 64 8.03 -6.74 -10.01
C GLY A 64 7.83 -5.57 -11.00
N ARG A 65 6.68 -4.89 -10.93
CA ARG A 65 6.36 -3.70 -11.73
C ARG A 65 5.73 -2.64 -10.83
N PRO A 66 6.03 -1.33 -11.04
CA PRO A 66 5.29 -0.28 -10.35
C PRO A 66 3.82 -0.30 -10.79
N PHE A 67 2.94 0.13 -9.91
CA PHE A 67 1.52 0.19 -10.26
C PHE A 67 0.83 1.41 -9.67
N LEU A 68 -0.19 1.87 -10.38
CA LEU A 68 -1.15 2.84 -9.88
C LEU A 68 -2.31 2.08 -9.24
N ALA A 69 -2.76 2.51 -8.06
CA ALA A 69 -3.90 1.91 -7.39
C ALA A 69 -4.91 2.98 -7.03
N PHE A 70 -6.19 2.70 -7.19
CA PHE A 70 -7.24 3.59 -6.73
C PHE A 70 -8.51 2.82 -6.38
N PHE A 71 -9.34 3.46 -5.56
CA PHE A 71 -10.61 2.91 -5.08
C PHE A 71 -11.76 3.59 -5.82
N GLY A 72 -12.78 2.81 -6.17
CA GLY A 72 -13.93 3.31 -6.90
C GLY A 72 -15.04 2.26 -7.00
N PHE A 73 -16.03 2.49 -7.85
CA PHE A 73 -17.12 1.55 -8.11
C PHE A 73 -17.68 1.78 -9.52
N THR A 74 -18.24 0.72 -10.12
CA THR A 74 -18.68 0.78 -11.54
C THR A 74 -19.85 1.73 -11.78
N HIS A 75 -20.68 1.96 -10.76
CA HIS A 75 -21.84 2.85 -10.81
C HIS A 75 -21.51 4.32 -10.47
N CYS A 76 -20.23 4.67 -10.40
CA CYS A 76 -19.80 6.06 -10.18
C CYS A 76 -20.07 6.88 -11.45
N PRO A 77 -20.82 8.00 -11.36
CA PRO A 77 -21.23 8.73 -12.57
C PRO A 77 -20.13 9.63 -13.16
N ASP A 78 -19.06 9.95 -12.41
CA ASP A 78 -18.12 11.00 -12.81
C ASP A 78 -16.67 10.67 -12.51
N VAL A 79 -16.26 10.68 -11.23
CA VAL A 79 -14.84 10.65 -10.86
C VAL A 79 -14.11 9.36 -11.26
N CYS A 80 -14.79 8.21 -11.20
CA CYS A 80 -14.15 6.93 -11.54
C CYS A 80 -13.89 6.78 -13.05
N PRO A 81 -14.87 7.00 -13.96
CA PRO A 81 -14.59 6.92 -15.39
C PRO A 81 -13.57 7.97 -15.84
N THR A 82 -13.59 9.18 -15.28
CA THR A 82 -12.57 10.21 -15.55
C THR A 82 -11.18 9.73 -15.14
N THR A 83 -11.02 9.19 -13.93
CA THR A 83 -9.74 8.64 -13.46
C THR A 83 -9.23 7.50 -14.34
N LEU A 84 -10.12 6.57 -14.72
CA LEU A 84 -9.77 5.45 -15.61
C LEU A 84 -9.35 5.91 -17.00
N PHE A 85 -10.03 6.93 -17.54
CA PHE A 85 -9.67 7.54 -18.82
C PHE A 85 -8.28 8.19 -18.74
N GLU A 86 -7.99 9.01 -17.72
CA GLU A 86 -6.69 9.65 -17.54
C GLU A 86 -5.56 8.63 -17.35
N VAL A 87 -5.80 7.56 -16.58
CA VAL A 87 -4.86 6.44 -16.44
C VAL A 87 -4.64 5.76 -17.79
N SER A 88 -5.69 5.52 -18.58
CA SER A 88 -5.58 4.92 -19.92
C SER A 88 -4.74 5.79 -20.87
N GLU A 89 -4.90 7.12 -20.83
CA GLU A 89 -4.05 8.04 -21.60
C GLU A 89 -2.57 7.93 -21.20
N ILE A 90 -2.28 7.79 -19.90
CA ILE A 90 -0.91 7.61 -19.42
C ILE A 90 -0.31 6.32 -19.99
N PHE A 91 -1.03 5.19 -19.96
CA PHE A 91 -0.56 3.93 -20.51
C PHE A 91 -0.39 4.00 -22.03
N ARG A 92 -1.28 4.66 -22.74
CA ARG A 92 -1.12 4.92 -24.19
C ARG A 92 0.14 5.72 -24.49
N ASN A 93 0.43 6.75 -23.68
CA ASN A 93 1.63 7.60 -23.82
C ASN A 93 2.92 6.87 -23.40
N LEU A 94 2.85 5.82 -22.57
CA LEU A 94 4.00 4.96 -22.30
C LEU A 94 4.43 4.18 -23.52
N GLY A 95 3.50 3.85 -24.42
CA GLY A 95 3.80 3.09 -25.64
C GLY A 95 4.43 1.74 -25.33
N PRO A 96 5.61 1.43 -25.87
CA PRO A 96 6.31 0.15 -25.63
C PRO A 96 6.67 -0.12 -24.17
N ASP A 97 6.70 0.93 -23.32
CA ASP A 97 6.99 0.78 -21.89
C ASP A 97 5.72 0.43 -21.06
N ALA A 98 4.51 0.43 -21.64
CA ALA A 98 3.26 0.20 -20.93
C ALA A 98 3.26 -1.15 -20.15
N ASP A 99 3.80 -2.20 -20.74
CA ASP A 99 3.93 -3.53 -20.12
C ASP A 99 4.81 -3.54 -18.85
N ARG A 100 5.55 -2.47 -18.60
CA ARG A 100 6.44 -2.35 -17.41
C ARG A 100 5.73 -1.75 -16.20
N ALA A 101 4.49 -1.31 -16.35
CA ALA A 101 3.64 -0.81 -15.27
C ALA A 101 2.28 -1.51 -15.27
N ARG A 102 1.47 -1.27 -14.25
CA ARG A 102 0.08 -1.75 -14.13
C ARG A 102 -0.79 -0.70 -13.47
N ALA A 103 -2.10 -0.87 -13.56
CA ALA A 103 -3.05 -0.11 -12.75
C ALA A 103 -4.07 -1.07 -12.12
N ILE A 104 -4.48 -0.77 -10.89
CA ILE A 104 -5.42 -1.57 -10.11
C ILE A 104 -6.60 -0.70 -9.69
N PHE A 105 -7.77 -1.12 -10.07
CA PHE A 105 -9.04 -0.61 -9.59
C PHE A 105 -9.59 -1.52 -8.49
N PHE A 106 -9.59 -1.05 -7.25
CA PHE A 106 -10.24 -1.74 -6.13
C PHE A 106 -11.68 -1.26 -6.02
N THR A 107 -12.64 -2.16 -6.15
CA THR A 107 -14.02 -1.76 -5.88
C THR A 107 -14.23 -1.45 -4.40
N VAL A 108 -15.11 -0.48 -4.13
CA VAL A 108 -15.64 -0.21 -2.79
C VAL A 108 -17.11 -0.65 -2.67
N ASP A 109 -17.65 -1.28 -3.72
CA ASP A 109 -19.04 -1.75 -3.79
C ASP A 109 -19.12 -3.20 -4.29
N PRO A 110 -18.61 -4.16 -3.54
CA PRO A 110 -18.57 -5.56 -3.97
C PRO A 110 -19.96 -6.18 -4.14
N GLU A 111 -21.01 -5.55 -3.63
CA GLU A 111 -22.40 -6.04 -3.81
C GLU A 111 -22.87 -5.89 -5.25
N ARG A 112 -22.49 -4.80 -5.94
CA ARG A 112 -22.86 -4.54 -7.35
C ARG A 112 -21.72 -4.89 -8.30
N ASP A 113 -20.49 -4.70 -7.89
CA ASP A 113 -19.30 -4.86 -8.71
C ASP A 113 -18.79 -6.31 -8.69
N THR A 114 -19.57 -7.18 -9.35
CA THR A 114 -19.16 -8.57 -9.58
C THR A 114 -18.02 -8.65 -10.60
N PRO A 115 -17.23 -9.74 -10.66
CA PRO A 115 -16.19 -9.89 -11.68
C PRO A 115 -16.65 -9.63 -13.11
N PRO A 116 -17.83 -10.16 -13.60
CA PRO A 116 -18.33 -9.81 -14.91
C PRO A 116 -18.67 -8.34 -15.09
N ALA A 117 -19.26 -7.68 -14.08
CA ALA A 117 -19.61 -6.26 -14.16
C ALA A 117 -18.33 -5.38 -14.25
N ILE A 118 -17.31 -5.70 -13.47
CA ILE A 118 -16.01 -5.02 -13.54
C ILE A 118 -15.34 -5.26 -14.91
N LYS A 119 -15.41 -6.49 -15.43
CA LYS A 119 -14.85 -6.84 -16.73
C LYS A 119 -15.49 -6.04 -17.86
N GLU A 120 -16.81 -5.95 -17.87
CA GLU A 120 -17.56 -5.12 -18.82
C GLU A 120 -17.18 -3.65 -18.69
N TYR A 121 -17.18 -3.11 -17.49
CA TYR A 121 -16.83 -1.73 -17.22
C TYR A 121 -15.42 -1.38 -17.69
N LEU A 122 -14.43 -2.22 -17.37
CA LEU A 122 -13.03 -1.99 -17.75
C LEU A 122 -12.74 -2.24 -19.23
N SER A 123 -13.65 -2.89 -19.99
CA SER A 123 -13.46 -3.14 -21.42
C SER A 123 -13.34 -1.88 -22.27
N SER A 124 -13.82 -0.75 -21.75
CA SER A 124 -13.74 0.57 -22.40
C SER A 124 -12.42 1.32 -22.13
N PHE A 125 -11.52 0.73 -21.33
CA PHE A 125 -10.28 1.37 -20.87
C PHE A 125 -9.06 0.56 -21.28
N ASP A 126 -7.87 1.04 -20.87
CA ASP A 126 -6.61 0.40 -21.23
C ASP A 126 -6.47 -1.02 -20.63
N PRO A 127 -5.97 -2.02 -21.38
CA PRO A 127 -5.87 -3.41 -20.94
C PRO A 127 -4.88 -3.65 -19.79
N HIS A 128 -4.01 -2.69 -19.44
CA HIS A 128 -3.12 -2.77 -18.28
C HIS A 128 -3.84 -2.49 -16.95
N LEU A 129 -5.15 -2.15 -17.00
CA LEU A 129 -6.02 -2.00 -15.85
C LEU A 129 -6.55 -3.36 -15.38
N SER A 130 -6.43 -3.63 -14.10
CA SER A 130 -7.01 -4.79 -13.43
C SER A 130 -8.03 -4.34 -12.40
N GLY A 131 -9.24 -4.86 -12.45
CA GLY A 131 -10.28 -4.59 -11.48
C GLY A 131 -10.36 -5.71 -10.45
N LEU A 132 -10.41 -5.36 -9.17
CA LEU A 132 -10.43 -6.31 -8.07
C LEU A 132 -11.67 -6.12 -7.21
N THR A 133 -12.30 -7.24 -6.86
CA THR A 133 -13.44 -7.35 -5.95
C THR A 133 -13.21 -8.48 -4.95
N GLY A 134 -14.12 -8.67 -4.01
CA GLY A 134 -14.02 -9.72 -2.99
C GLY A 134 -15.21 -9.67 -2.05
N SER A 135 -15.11 -10.31 -0.89
CA SER A 135 -16.10 -10.13 0.17
C SER A 135 -16.07 -8.69 0.72
N PRO A 136 -17.17 -8.20 1.31
CA PRO A 136 -17.17 -6.90 1.99
C PRO A 136 -16.03 -6.77 3.02
N GLU A 137 -15.69 -7.85 3.72
CA GLU A 137 -14.62 -7.92 4.73
C GLU A 137 -13.25 -7.77 4.07
N ASP A 138 -13.01 -8.45 2.94
CA ASP A 138 -11.75 -8.35 2.19
C ASP A 138 -11.55 -6.92 1.63
N ILE A 139 -12.63 -6.32 1.09
CA ILE A 139 -12.61 -4.94 0.61
C ILE A 139 -12.35 -3.96 1.75
N ALA A 140 -12.99 -4.15 2.92
CA ALA A 140 -12.72 -3.33 4.10
C ALA A 140 -11.27 -3.46 4.57
N ALA A 141 -10.70 -4.65 4.55
CA ALA A 141 -9.32 -4.90 4.93
C ALA A 141 -8.33 -4.19 4.00
N VAL A 142 -8.51 -4.31 2.68
CA VAL A 142 -7.62 -3.65 1.71
C VAL A 142 -7.79 -2.13 1.76
N ALA A 143 -9.02 -1.61 1.85
CA ALA A 143 -9.26 -0.18 1.99
C ALA A 143 -8.56 0.40 3.24
N LYS A 144 -8.68 -0.30 4.38
CA LYS A 144 -7.99 0.08 5.62
C LYS A 144 -6.47 0.10 5.44
N SER A 145 -5.88 -0.89 4.75
CA SER A 145 -4.43 -0.95 4.52
C SER A 145 -3.93 0.21 3.65
N TYR A 146 -4.73 0.68 2.70
CA TYR A 146 -4.46 1.87 1.88
C TYR A 146 -4.92 3.18 2.52
N ARG A 147 -5.52 3.14 3.72
CA ARG A 147 -6.14 4.30 4.39
C ARG A 147 -7.23 4.97 3.53
N ALA A 148 -7.84 4.20 2.65
CA ALA A 148 -9.00 4.63 1.90
C ALA A 148 -10.25 4.52 2.76
N ILE A 149 -11.07 5.55 2.72
CA ILE A 149 -12.35 5.63 3.43
C ILE A 149 -13.45 5.50 2.39
N TYR A 150 -14.49 4.75 2.69
CA TYR A 150 -15.69 4.67 1.85
C TYR A 150 -16.92 4.46 2.72
N ARG A 151 -18.06 4.85 2.19
CA ARG A 151 -19.36 4.63 2.82
C ARG A 151 -20.50 4.61 1.80
N LYS A 152 -21.52 3.84 2.09
CA LYS A 152 -22.77 3.81 1.34
C LYS A 152 -23.61 5.05 1.69
N VAL A 153 -24.12 5.75 0.68
CA VAL A 153 -24.95 6.95 0.81
C VAL A 153 -26.28 6.71 0.11
N PRO A 154 -27.41 6.64 0.84
CA PRO A 154 -28.74 6.51 0.25
C PRO A 154 -29.05 7.68 -0.68
N LEU A 155 -29.78 7.40 -1.77
CA LEU A 155 -30.29 8.41 -2.70
C LEU A 155 -31.77 8.66 -2.44
N GLU A 156 -32.24 9.91 -2.57
CA GLU A 156 -33.64 10.30 -2.36
C GLU A 156 -34.61 9.54 -3.27
N GLN A 157 -34.17 9.17 -4.47
CA GLN A 157 -34.96 8.45 -5.47
C GLN A 157 -34.91 6.92 -5.30
N GLY A 158 -34.33 6.44 -4.19
CA GLY A 158 -34.08 5.02 -3.95
C GLY A 158 -32.72 4.56 -4.46
N GLY A 159 -32.24 3.43 -3.91
CA GLY A 159 -30.88 2.95 -4.16
C GLY A 159 -29.83 3.71 -3.35
N TYR A 160 -28.58 3.65 -3.81
CA TYR A 160 -27.44 4.28 -3.11
C TYR A 160 -26.28 4.60 -4.05
N THR A 161 -25.44 5.51 -3.61
CA THR A 161 -24.11 5.77 -4.16
C THR A 161 -23.03 5.48 -3.10
N MET A 162 -21.76 5.56 -3.49
CA MET A 162 -20.63 5.40 -2.56
C MET A 162 -19.83 6.69 -2.50
N ASP A 163 -19.64 7.22 -1.27
CA ASP A 163 -18.55 8.16 -1.02
C ASP A 163 -17.26 7.38 -0.83
N HIS A 164 -16.17 7.82 -1.42
CA HIS A 164 -14.88 7.15 -1.26
C HIS A 164 -13.69 8.11 -1.44
N THR A 165 -12.53 7.68 -0.96
CA THR A 165 -11.26 8.37 -1.18
C THR A 165 -10.90 8.35 -2.67
N ALA A 166 -10.74 9.52 -3.27
CA ALA A 166 -10.41 9.70 -4.70
C ALA A 166 -8.91 9.96 -4.93
N ILE A 167 -8.05 9.23 -4.23
CA ILE A 167 -6.60 9.31 -4.38
C ILE A 167 -6.12 8.17 -5.28
N VAL A 168 -5.25 8.49 -6.25
CA VAL A 168 -4.46 7.49 -6.97
C VAL A 168 -3.14 7.33 -6.24
N TYR A 169 -2.79 6.10 -5.90
CA TYR A 169 -1.57 5.74 -5.18
C TYR A 169 -0.53 5.23 -6.16
N LEU A 170 0.68 5.77 -6.13
CA LEU A 170 1.82 5.20 -6.83
C LEU A 170 2.51 4.21 -5.89
N MET A 171 2.64 2.97 -6.36
CA MET A 171 3.30 1.88 -5.66
C MET A 171 4.54 1.45 -6.44
N ASP A 172 5.63 1.13 -5.73
CA ASP A 172 6.86 0.65 -6.34
C ASP A 172 6.79 -0.84 -6.74
N LYS A 173 7.86 -1.36 -7.32
CA LYS A 173 7.99 -2.78 -7.76
C LYS A 173 7.87 -3.78 -6.61
N GLN A 174 8.03 -3.35 -5.36
CA GLN A 174 7.86 -4.16 -4.15
C GLN A 174 6.46 -4.03 -3.53
N GLY A 175 5.59 -3.21 -4.13
CA GLY A 175 4.26 -2.91 -3.61
C GLY A 175 4.28 -1.95 -2.43
N ARG A 176 5.33 -1.14 -2.27
CA ARG A 176 5.43 -0.11 -1.24
C ARG A 176 4.93 1.22 -1.78
N PHE A 177 4.24 1.97 -0.96
CA PHE A 177 3.75 3.29 -1.31
C PHE A 177 4.91 4.27 -1.55
N VAL A 178 4.86 4.96 -2.69
CA VAL A 178 5.81 6.00 -3.06
C VAL A 178 5.23 7.37 -2.77
N ALA A 179 4.10 7.70 -3.38
CA ALA A 179 3.44 9.00 -3.25
C ALA A 179 1.98 8.95 -3.75
N PRO A 180 1.14 9.94 -3.39
CA PRO A 180 -0.07 10.19 -4.15
C PRO A 180 0.29 10.59 -5.59
N PHE A 181 -0.35 9.95 -6.56
CA PHE A 181 -0.12 10.21 -7.97
C PHE A 181 -1.13 11.23 -8.49
N SER A 182 -0.65 12.38 -8.93
CA SER A 182 -1.53 13.47 -9.36
C SER A 182 -1.91 13.32 -10.83
N LEU A 183 -3.20 13.22 -11.10
CA LEU A 183 -3.78 13.27 -12.44
C LEU A 183 -4.16 14.72 -12.88
N LYS A 184 -3.99 15.72 -12.00
CA LYS A 184 -4.27 17.14 -12.31
C LYS A 184 -3.24 17.78 -13.25
N ARG A 185 -2.22 17.03 -13.67
CA ARG A 185 -1.21 17.44 -14.66
C ARG A 185 -1.66 17.00 -16.04
N THR A 186 -0.93 17.44 -17.08
CA THR A 186 -1.16 16.87 -18.42
C THR A 186 -0.81 15.37 -18.41
N SER A 187 -1.39 14.61 -19.33
CA SER A 187 -1.12 13.17 -19.43
C SER A 187 0.35 12.89 -19.72
N GLU A 188 1.03 13.75 -20.49
CA GLU A 188 2.47 13.65 -20.77
C GLU A 188 3.30 13.84 -19.51
N ALA A 189 2.98 14.83 -18.68
CA ALA A 189 3.69 15.07 -17.42
C ALA A 189 3.47 13.94 -16.41
N SER A 190 2.25 13.39 -16.35
CA SER A 190 1.93 12.22 -15.52
C SER A 190 2.64 10.97 -16.03
N THR A 191 2.71 10.77 -17.35
CA THR A 191 3.48 9.69 -17.99
C THR A 191 4.96 9.80 -17.67
N ALA A 192 5.52 10.99 -17.77
CA ALA A 192 6.93 11.24 -17.45
C ALA A 192 7.24 10.94 -15.97
N GLU A 193 6.29 11.22 -15.06
CA GLU A 193 6.42 10.85 -13.65
C GLU A 193 6.41 9.35 -13.45
N LEU A 194 5.43 8.63 -14.01
CA LEU A 194 5.36 7.16 -13.90
C LEU A 194 6.60 6.50 -14.49
N ARG A 195 7.13 7.02 -15.60
CA ARG A 195 8.32 6.49 -16.29
C ARG A 195 9.59 6.48 -15.43
N LYS A 196 9.70 7.37 -14.44
CA LYS A 196 10.84 7.38 -13.49
C LYS A 196 10.88 6.16 -12.57
N HIS A 197 9.77 5.41 -12.48
CA HIS A 197 9.61 4.26 -11.58
C HIS A 197 9.64 2.91 -12.32
N LEU A 198 9.71 2.90 -13.67
CA LEU A 198 9.72 1.69 -14.51
C LEU A 198 10.96 0.78 -14.35
#